data_ead643a4c61e0a5bf20f287a806ec122
#
_entry.id   ead643a4c61e0a5bf20f287a806ec122
#
_cell.length_a   1.000
_cell.length_b   1.000
_cell.length_c   1.000
_cell.angle_alpha   90.00
_cell.angle_beta   90.00
_cell.angle_gamma   90.00
#
_symmetry.space_group_name_H-M   'P 1'
#
loop_
_entity.id
_entity.type
_entity.pdbx_description
1 polymer ?
#
loop_
_entity_poly.entity_id
_entity_poly.type
_entity_poly.pdbx_seq_one_letter_code
_entity_poly.pdbx_strand_id
1 'polypeptide(L)'
;MFEERTYYMNKILFFDVDGTLYNGEKRLPTSAKEALFSARRNGYEIAIATGRAPFMIKPLLEELEIDTYVTFNGQYVVYKGQVIFTDSIPNDYLQRIIDFGERRDEPVVFLNEHEMVASVPHDEKIATSLATLKFPYPPLIDALFYKEQKVYQTLLFVEEKDEYLYREAFPHVQLVRWHPYACDILPEAGSKARGISKVLEYVGKTMDDAVAFGDGLNDVEMLEAVGTGVAMGNGHEKAKAAADVIAPHVDEDGIYKVMKELGMI
;
A
#
# COMPACT_ATOMS: atom_id res chain seq x y z
N MET A 1 -28.18 6.81 17.14
CA MET A 1 -27.12 7.87 17.19
C MET A 1 -26.12 7.70 18.36
N PHE A 2 -26.56 7.48 19.61
CA PHE A 2 -25.63 7.24 20.75
C PHE A 2 -24.96 5.85 20.70
N GLU A 3 -25.67 4.80 20.28
CA GLU A 3 -25.13 3.43 20.17
C GLU A 3 -24.13 3.28 19.02
N GLU A 4 -24.36 3.92 17.87
CA GLU A 4 -23.43 3.89 16.72
C GLU A 4 -22.11 4.59 17.05
N ARG A 5 -22.14 5.73 17.75
CA ARG A 5 -20.94 6.45 18.17
C ARG A 5 -20.07 5.63 19.14
N THR A 6 -20.71 4.82 20.01
CA THR A 6 -20.00 3.95 20.96
C THR A 6 -19.33 2.77 20.25
N TYR A 7 -19.91 2.28 19.14
CA TYR A 7 -19.37 1.16 18.37
C TYR A 7 -18.01 1.45 17.72
N TYR A 8 -17.79 2.70 17.27
CA TYR A 8 -16.53 3.08 16.62
C TYR A 8 -15.46 3.62 17.58
N MET A 9 -15.78 3.93 18.84
CA MET A 9 -14.80 4.45 19.79
C MET A 9 -13.64 3.46 20.02
N ASN A 10 -12.40 3.99 20.01
CA ASN A 10 -11.15 3.24 20.16
C ASN A 10 -10.77 2.34 18.97
N LYS A 11 -11.42 2.45 17.80
CA LYS A 11 -10.99 1.76 16.58
C LYS A 11 -9.76 2.43 15.95
N ILE A 12 -9.02 1.67 15.19
CA ILE A 12 -7.93 2.17 14.34
C ILE A 12 -8.47 2.32 12.91
N LEU A 13 -8.31 3.50 12.33
CA LEU A 13 -8.75 3.81 10.97
C LEU A 13 -7.54 3.69 10.04
N PHE A 14 -7.58 2.74 9.12
CA PHE A 14 -6.55 2.51 8.12
C PHE A 14 -6.97 3.11 6.79
N PHE A 15 -6.10 3.90 6.18
CA PHE A 15 -6.37 4.55 4.89
C PHE A 15 -5.36 4.11 3.85
N ASP A 16 -5.84 3.67 2.68
CA ASP A 16 -5.01 3.64 1.49
C ASP A 16 -4.64 5.07 1.05
N VAL A 17 -3.63 5.17 0.19
CA VAL A 17 -3.12 6.47 -0.28
C VAL A 17 -3.68 6.84 -1.64
N ASP A 18 -3.43 6.03 -2.66
CA ASP A 18 -3.68 6.38 -4.06
C ASP A 18 -5.13 6.12 -4.46
N GLY A 19 -5.90 7.15 -4.76
CA GLY A 19 -7.34 7.02 -5.06
C GLY A 19 -8.24 7.03 -3.81
N THR A 20 -7.64 7.03 -2.62
CA THR A 20 -8.33 7.09 -1.32
C THR A 20 -8.01 8.40 -0.60
N LEU A 21 -6.81 8.58 -0.05
CA LEU A 21 -6.37 9.87 0.52
C LEU A 21 -5.95 10.85 -0.57
N TYR A 22 -5.21 10.39 -1.57
CA TYR A 22 -4.81 11.19 -2.73
C TYR A 22 -5.79 11.00 -3.89
N ASN A 23 -6.17 12.10 -4.51
CA ASN A 23 -6.94 12.10 -5.74
C ASN A 23 -6.08 11.76 -6.97
N GLY A 24 -6.70 11.76 -8.17
CA GLY A 24 -6.01 11.49 -9.43
C GLY A 24 -4.83 12.43 -9.75
N GLU A 25 -4.80 13.63 -9.16
CA GLU A 25 -3.70 14.59 -9.28
C GLU A 25 -2.60 14.39 -8.23
N LYS A 26 -2.71 13.35 -7.40
CA LYS A 26 -1.81 13.05 -6.26
C LYS A 26 -1.82 14.18 -5.22
N ARG A 27 -2.97 14.76 -4.97
CA ARG A 27 -3.20 15.79 -3.93
C ARG A 27 -4.12 15.25 -2.85
N LEU A 28 -3.81 15.62 -1.61
CA LEU A 28 -4.69 15.38 -0.46
C LEU A 28 -5.80 16.45 -0.44
N PRO A 29 -7.10 16.08 -0.58
CA PRO A 29 -8.18 17.04 -0.41
C PRO A 29 -8.19 17.63 1.00
N THR A 30 -8.44 18.94 1.11
CA THR A 30 -8.48 19.63 2.42
C THR A 30 -9.53 19.02 3.34
N SER A 31 -10.68 18.64 2.79
CA SER A 31 -11.76 17.98 3.55
C SER A 31 -11.35 16.64 4.14
N ALA A 32 -10.57 15.83 3.41
CA ALA A 32 -10.02 14.57 3.91
C ALA A 32 -9.05 14.84 5.09
N LYS A 33 -8.14 15.80 4.94
CA LYS A 33 -7.23 16.20 6.01
C LYS A 33 -7.99 16.65 7.27
N GLU A 34 -9.00 17.50 7.12
CA GLU A 34 -9.85 17.96 8.23
C GLU A 34 -10.59 16.82 8.91
N ALA A 35 -11.10 15.84 8.12
CA ALA A 35 -11.78 14.66 8.65
C ALA A 35 -10.84 13.82 9.52
N LEU A 36 -9.61 13.53 9.06
CA LEU A 36 -8.64 12.75 9.82
C LEU A 36 -8.27 13.44 11.15
N PHE A 37 -8.00 14.75 11.13
CA PHE A 37 -7.74 15.51 12.37
C PHE A 37 -8.95 15.54 13.30
N SER A 38 -10.18 15.62 12.75
CA SER A 38 -11.41 15.57 13.56
C SER A 38 -11.60 14.22 14.24
N ALA A 39 -11.41 13.12 13.48
CA ALA A 39 -11.49 11.76 14.03
C ALA A 39 -10.46 11.54 15.15
N ARG A 40 -9.22 12.02 14.96
CA ARG A 40 -8.19 11.94 16.00
C ARG A 40 -8.62 12.68 17.27
N ARG A 41 -9.23 13.87 17.17
CA ARG A 41 -9.79 14.59 18.32
C ARG A 41 -10.93 13.82 19.00
N ASN A 42 -11.65 12.99 18.25
CA ASN A 42 -12.70 12.11 18.77
C ASN A 42 -12.17 10.78 19.34
N GLY A 43 -10.83 10.59 19.40
CA GLY A 43 -10.19 9.43 20.02
C GLY A 43 -9.88 8.26 19.11
N TYR A 44 -10.03 8.43 17.79
CA TYR A 44 -9.59 7.41 16.82
C TYR A 44 -8.08 7.47 16.62
N GLU A 45 -7.46 6.31 16.44
CA GLU A 45 -6.10 6.20 15.94
C GLU A 45 -6.13 6.14 14.40
N ILE A 46 -5.24 6.90 13.76
CA ILE A 46 -5.17 6.99 12.29
C ILE A 46 -3.91 6.31 11.81
N ALA A 47 -4.03 5.43 10.83
CA ALA A 47 -2.94 4.70 10.24
C ALA A 47 -3.02 4.69 8.70
N ILE A 48 -1.89 4.51 8.03
CA ILE A 48 -1.82 4.31 6.58
C ILE A 48 -1.67 2.82 6.27
N ALA A 49 -2.31 2.34 5.18
CA ALA A 49 -2.11 1.00 4.63
C ALA A 49 -1.94 1.08 3.10
N THR A 50 -0.72 0.93 2.60
CA THR A 50 -0.40 1.21 1.20
C THR A 50 0.58 0.20 0.59
N GLY A 51 0.59 0.11 -0.75
CA GLY A 51 1.63 -0.59 -1.51
C GLY A 51 2.94 0.20 -1.63
N ARG A 52 2.92 1.50 -1.31
CA ARG A 52 4.11 2.36 -1.39
C ARG A 52 5.15 2.00 -0.34
N ALA A 53 6.42 2.34 -0.64
CA ALA A 53 7.51 2.28 0.33
C ALA A 53 7.40 3.41 1.40
N PRO A 54 7.99 3.24 2.60
CA PRO A 54 7.98 4.25 3.65
C PRO A 54 8.50 5.62 3.19
N PHE A 55 9.63 5.67 2.46
CA PHE A 55 10.19 6.94 1.97
C PHE A 55 9.28 7.66 0.97
N MET A 56 8.43 6.95 0.23
CA MET A 56 7.49 7.52 -0.73
C MET A 56 6.30 8.23 -0.07
N ILE A 57 5.94 7.82 1.15
CA ILE A 57 4.82 8.39 1.90
C ILE A 57 5.26 9.33 3.02
N LYS A 58 6.57 9.50 3.22
CA LYS A 58 7.11 10.33 4.29
C LYS A 58 6.50 11.75 4.35
N PRO A 59 6.37 12.49 3.23
CA PRO A 59 5.71 13.80 3.26
C PRO A 59 4.26 13.76 3.74
N LEU A 60 3.50 12.71 3.37
CA LEU A 60 2.12 12.51 3.81
C LEU A 60 2.05 12.20 5.31
N LEU A 61 2.95 11.33 5.81
CA LEU A 61 3.04 11.01 7.23
C LEU A 61 3.33 12.27 8.07
N GLU A 62 4.28 13.09 7.61
CA GLU A 62 4.62 14.36 8.27
C GLU A 62 3.44 15.36 8.22
N GLU A 63 2.78 15.51 7.06
CA GLU A 63 1.65 16.42 6.90
C GLU A 63 0.44 16.04 7.76
N LEU A 64 0.18 14.73 7.94
CA LEU A 64 -0.95 14.20 8.72
C LEU A 64 -0.57 13.84 10.16
N GLU A 65 0.71 14.01 10.56
CA GLU A 65 1.23 13.63 11.88
C GLU A 65 0.93 12.15 12.20
N ILE A 66 1.12 11.25 11.22
CA ILE A 66 0.89 9.81 11.35
C ILE A 66 2.21 9.10 11.60
N ASP A 67 2.26 8.25 12.63
CA ASP A 67 3.42 7.45 13.03
C ASP A 67 3.15 5.93 13.01
N THR A 68 1.95 5.53 12.57
CA THR A 68 1.53 4.14 12.43
C THR A 68 1.19 3.86 10.97
N TYR A 69 1.87 2.89 10.35
CA TYR A 69 1.66 2.59 8.95
C TYR A 69 2.05 1.16 8.55
N VAL A 70 1.36 0.68 7.53
CA VAL A 70 1.57 -0.58 6.81
C VAL A 70 1.98 -0.21 5.39
N THR A 71 3.17 -0.63 4.97
CA THR A 71 3.75 -0.33 3.65
C THR A 71 4.13 -1.61 2.90
N PHE A 72 4.48 -1.49 1.62
CA PHE A 72 4.80 -2.63 0.76
C PHE A 72 3.71 -3.71 0.77
N ASN A 73 2.42 -3.30 0.76
CA ASN A 73 1.31 -4.24 0.87
C ASN A 73 1.43 -5.21 2.07
N GLY A 74 1.84 -4.70 3.25
CA GLY A 74 1.91 -5.47 4.48
C GLY A 74 3.28 -6.05 4.83
N GLN A 75 4.32 -5.80 4.03
CA GLN A 75 5.65 -6.37 4.26
C GLN A 75 6.47 -5.59 5.30
N TYR A 76 6.10 -4.32 5.55
CA TYR A 76 6.80 -3.47 6.52
C TYR A 76 5.78 -2.69 7.34
N VAL A 77 5.76 -2.94 8.64
CA VAL A 77 4.74 -2.42 9.56
C VAL A 77 5.40 -1.65 10.70
N VAL A 78 4.93 -0.43 10.89
CA VAL A 78 5.37 0.48 11.95
C VAL A 78 4.18 0.86 12.81
N TYR A 79 4.34 0.78 14.13
CA TYR A 79 3.39 1.25 15.11
C TYR A 79 4.05 2.29 16.02
N LYS A 80 3.50 3.51 16.05
CA LYS A 80 4.03 4.65 16.82
C LYS A 80 5.53 4.86 16.65
N GLY A 81 5.98 4.85 15.37
CA GLY A 81 7.37 5.04 15.01
C GLY A 81 8.28 3.84 15.25
N GLN A 82 7.77 2.73 15.81
CA GLN A 82 8.53 1.51 16.03
C GLN A 82 8.22 0.46 14.95
N VAL A 83 9.23 -0.11 14.32
CA VAL A 83 9.08 -1.26 13.41
C VAL A 83 8.66 -2.48 14.22
N ILE A 84 7.48 -3.03 13.95
CA ILE A 84 6.92 -4.18 14.69
C ILE A 84 6.88 -5.46 13.87
N PHE A 85 6.93 -5.35 12.55
CA PHE A 85 6.93 -6.51 11.65
C PHE A 85 7.64 -6.17 10.34
N THR A 86 8.41 -7.12 9.82
CA THR A 86 9.01 -7.06 8.48
C THR A 86 9.03 -8.44 7.84
N ASP A 87 8.76 -8.49 6.53
CA ASP A 87 8.83 -9.71 5.72
C ASP A 87 9.48 -9.36 4.38
N SER A 88 10.75 -9.70 4.22
CA SER A 88 11.53 -9.41 3.02
C SER A 88 11.55 -10.60 2.06
N ILE A 89 11.71 -10.34 0.77
CA ILE A 89 11.90 -11.39 -0.23
C ILE A 89 13.24 -12.09 0.06
N PRO A 90 13.29 -13.44 0.16
CA PRO A 90 14.54 -14.16 0.38
C PRO A 90 15.56 -13.92 -0.73
N ASN A 91 16.84 -13.72 -0.37
CA ASN A 91 17.89 -13.36 -1.32
C ASN A 91 18.12 -14.43 -2.40
N ASP A 92 18.01 -15.71 -2.08
CA ASP A 92 18.12 -16.81 -3.04
C ASP A 92 16.96 -16.79 -4.05
N TYR A 93 15.79 -16.36 -3.61
CA TYR A 93 14.62 -16.20 -4.49
C TYR A 93 14.79 -15.00 -5.43
N LEU A 94 15.26 -13.87 -4.90
CA LEU A 94 15.61 -12.69 -5.70
C LEU A 94 16.68 -13.01 -6.76
N GLN A 95 17.74 -13.73 -6.38
CA GLN A 95 18.78 -14.16 -7.30
C GLN A 95 18.20 -14.91 -8.50
N ARG A 96 17.31 -15.86 -8.24
CA ARG A 96 16.66 -16.65 -9.31
C ARG A 96 15.77 -15.82 -10.22
N ILE A 97 15.05 -14.84 -9.66
CA ILE A 97 14.22 -13.91 -10.43
C ILE A 97 15.09 -13.03 -11.32
N ILE A 98 16.19 -12.49 -10.76
CA ILE A 98 17.13 -11.64 -11.49
C ILE A 98 17.78 -12.42 -12.62
N ASP A 99 18.34 -13.61 -12.35
CA ASP A 99 18.96 -14.47 -13.36
C ASP A 99 17.98 -14.86 -14.48
N PHE A 100 16.70 -14.97 -14.17
CA PHE A 100 15.65 -15.24 -15.13
C PHE A 100 15.36 -14.01 -16.01
N GLY A 101 15.27 -12.83 -15.40
CA GLY A 101 15.03 -11.55 -16.08
C GLY A 101 16.22 -11.10 -16.95
N GLU A 102 17.47 -11.25 -16.47
CA GLU A 102 18.67 -10.88 -17.22
C GLU A 102 18.76 -11.60 -18.57
N ARG A 103 18.38 -12.88 -18.63
CA ARG A 103 18.36 -13.66 -19.88
C ARG A 103 17.30 -13.20 -20.88
N ARG A 104 16.40 -12.29 -20.47
CA ARG A 104 15.25 -11.82 -21.23
C ARG A 104 15.28 -10.31 -21.45
N ASP A 105 16.33 -9.64 -20.96
CA ASP A 105 16.44 -8.17 -20.96
C ASP A 105 15.26 -7.50 -20.22
N GLU A 106 14.93 -8.07 -19.04
CA GLU A 106 13.85 -7.63 -18.18
C GLU A 106 14.44 -7.19 -16.84
N PRO A 107 14.77 -5.89 -16.69
CA PRO A 107 15.43 -5.38 -15.49
C PRO A 107 14.49 -5.28 -14.31
N VAL A 108 15.07 -5.09 -13.13
CA VAL A 108 14.34 -4.88 -11.87
C VAL A 108 14.76 -3.60 -11.17
N VAL A 109 13.89 -3.10 -10.29
CA VAL A 109 14.19 -2.07 -9.31
C VAL A 109 13.90 -2.64 -7.93
N PHE A 110 14.90 -2.65 -7.05
CA PHE A 110 14.78 -3.09 -5.67
C PHE A 110 14.26 -1.96 -4.80
N LEU A 111 13.41 -2.29 -3.84
CA LEU A 111 12.91 -1.32 -2.84
C LEU A 111 13.14 -1.84 -1.43
N ASN A 112 13.72 -0.98 -0.61
CA ASN A 112 13.73 -1.13 0.84
C ASN A 112 12.99 0.06 1.50
N GLU A 113 13.04 0.15 2.81
CA GLU A 113 12.35 1.21 3.56
C GLU A 113 12.93 2.62 3.32
N HIS A 114 14.11 2.72 2.73
CA HIS A 114 14.84 3.97 2.55
C HIS A 114 14.89 4.46 1.10
N GLU A 115 14.96 3.54 0.14
CA GLU A 115 15.31 3.87 -1.24
C GLU A 115 14.82 2.85 -2.27
N MET A 116 14.91 3.25 -3.52
CA MET A 116 14.80 2.37 -4.69
C MET A 116 16.11 2.36 -5.46
N VAL A 117 16.54 1.18 -5.90
CA VAL A 117 17.83 0.95 -6.57
C VAL A 117 17.61 0.15 -7.84
N ALA A 118 18.02 0.68 -9.00
CA ALA A 118 17.87 0.00 -10.27
C ALA A 118 18.99 -1.05 -10.48
N SER A 119 18.63 -2.17 -11.11
CA SER A 119 19.60 -3.20 -11.51
C SER A 119 20.45 -2.79 -12.71
N VAL A 120 19.99 -1.79 -13.48
CA VAL A 120 20.64 -1.30 -14.72
C VAL A 120 20.71 0.21 -14.74
N PRO A 121 21.72 0.82 -15.42
CA PRO A 121 21.91 2.28 -15.40
C PRO A 121 20.89 3.05 -16.23
N HIS A 122 20.24 2.40 -17.20
CA HIS A 122 19.24 3.03 -18.05
C HIS A 122 18.33 1.97 -18.66
N ASP A 123 17.02 2.20 -18.61
CA ASP A 123 15.99 1.39 -19.26
C ASP A 123 14.73 2.23 -19.49
N GLU A 124 14.17 2.16 -20.69
CA GLU A 124 12.99 2.94 -21.08
C GLU A 124 11.71 2.48 -20.37
N LYS A 125 11.56 1.18 -20.11
CA LYS A 125 10.38 0.66 -19.39
C LYS A 125 10.38 1.16 -17.95
N ILE A 126 11.56 1.17 -17.28
CA ILE A 126 11.73 1.74 -15.93
C ILE A 126 11.35 3.23 -15.96
N ALA A 127 11.97 4.01 -16.85
CA ALA A 127 11.76 5.45 -16.93
C ALA A 127 10.28 5.80 -17.18
N THR A 128 9.67 5.15 -18.17
CA THR A 128 8.28 5.40 -18.57
C THR A 128 7.30 5.02 -17.45
N SER A 129 7.49 3.86 -16.83
CA SER A 129 6.59 3.38 -15.78
C SER A 129 6.68 4.26 -14.53
N LEU A 130 7.87 4.57 -14.03
CA LEU A 130 8.06 5.41 -12.85
C LEU A 130 7.57 6.85 -13.06
N ALA A 131 7.68 7.38 -14.29
CA ALA A 131 7.15 8.70 -14.61
C ALA A 131 5.63 8.80 -14.39
N THR A 132 4.85 7.72 -14.59
CA THR A 132 3.40 7.71 -14.30
C THR A 132 3.10 7.86 -12.82
N LEU A 133 4.03 7.43 -11.96
CA LEU A 133 3.96 7.60 -10.51
C LEU A 133 4.61 8.91 -10.02
N LYS A 134 5.08 9.76 -10.95
CA LYS A 134 5.84 11.00 -10.68
C LYS A 134 7.16 10.77 -9.94
N PHE A 135 7.76 9.58 -10.10
CA PHE A 135 9.10 9.28 -9.62
C PHE A 135 10.12 9.40 -10.75
N PRO A 136 11.31 9.97 -10.48
CA PRO A 136 12.42 9.94 -11.42
C PRO A 136 13.00 8.52 -11.56
N TYR A 137 13.84 8.32 -12.55
CA TYR A 137 14.68 7.12 -12.62
C TYR A 137 15.51 7.01 -11.33
N PRO A 138 15.67 5.80 -10.74
CA PRO A 138 16.43 5.64 -9.51
C PRO A 138 17.86 6.17 -9.66
N PRO A 139 18.34 7.02 -8.73
CA PRO A 139 19.69 7.62 -8.82
C PRO A 139 20.79 6.59 -8.50
N LEU A 140 20.45 5.56 -7.75
CA LEU A 140 21.37 4.49 -7.35
C LEU A 140 21.20 3.28 -8.27
N ILE A 141 22.34 2.71 -8.69
CA ILE A 141 22.38 1.57 -9.57
C ILE A 141 23.27 0.51 -8.95
N ASP A 142 22.68 -0.62 -8.57
CA ASP A 142 23.39 -1.75 -8.00
C ASP A 142 22.62 -3.05 -8.25
N ALA A 143 23.09 -3.85 -9.17
CA ALA A 143 22.49 -5.15 -9.49
C ALA A 143 22.61 -6.17 -8.35
N LEU A 144 23.48 -5.93 -7.37
CA LEU A 144 23.73 -6.83 -6.24
C LEU A 144 23.17 -6.29 -4.92
N PHE A 145 22.42 -5.19 -4.96
CA PHE A 145 21.84 -4.54 -3.78
C PHE A 145 21.17 -5.52 -2.81
N TYR A 146 20.41 -6.48 -3.31
CA TYR A 146 19.71 -7.49 -2.52
C TYR A 146 20.63 -8.42 -1.72
N LYS A 147 21.92 -8.49 -2.04
CA LYS A 147 22.89 -9.33 -1.30
C LYS A 147 23.28 -8.72 0.04
N GLU A 148 23.25 -7.39 0.13
CA GLU A 148 23.70 -6.64 1.31
C GLU A 148 22.53 -6.01 2.07
N GLN A 149 21.39 -5.81 1.40
CA GLN A 149 20.22 -5.11 1.94
C GLN A 149 18.98 -6.01 1.89
N LYS A 150 18.06 -5.80 2.83
CA LYS A 150 16.72 -6.41 2.76
C LYS A 150 15.92 -5.74 1.66
N VAL A 151 15.24 -6.53 0.85
CA VAL A 151 14.33 -6.06 -0.20
C VAL A 151 12.92 -6.51 0.14
N TYR A 152 12.00 -5.57 0.29
CA TYR A 152 10.60 -5.85 0.64
C TYR A 152 9.68 -5.94 -0.57
N GLN A 153 10.07 -5.27 -1.65
CA GLN A 153 9.36 -5.27 -2.92
C GLN A 153 10.37 -5.12 -4.05
N THR A 154 10.08 -5.75 -5.16
CA THR A 154 10.87 -5.58 -6.39
C THR A 154 9.92 -5.20 -7.51
N LEU A 155 10.23 -4.14 -8.26
CA LEU A 155 9.52 -3.82 -9.49
C LEU A 155 10.17 -4.60 -10.63
N LEU A 156 9.40 -5.41 -11.30
CA LEU A 156 9.81 -6.15 -12.49
C LEU A 156 9.30 -5.44 -13.75
N PHE A 157 10.19 -5.16 -14.69
CA PHE A 157 9.84 -4.45 -15.92
C PHE A 157 9.68 -5.42 -17.09
N VAL A 158 8.49 -6.00 -17.18
CA VAL A 158 8.06 -7.01 -18.13
C VAL A 158 6.76 -6.61 -18.81
N GLU A 159 6.60 -6.90 -20.11
CA GLU A 159 5.33 -6.71 -20.79
C GLU A 159 4.27 -7.71 -20.29
N GLU A 160 3.00 -7.30 -20.31
CA GLU A 160 1.89 -8.12 -19.80
C GLU A 160 1.82 -9.51 -20.45
N LYS A 161 2.12 -9.60 -21.75
CA LYS A 161 2.11 -10.87 -22.50
C LYS A 161 3.12 -11.90 -21.98
N ASP A 162 4.21 -11.46 -21.32
CA ASP A 162 5.30 -12.30 -20.84
C ASP A 162 5.25 -12.56 -19.33
N GLU A 163 4.31 -11.90 -18.59
CA GLU A 163 4.14 -12.03 -17.15
C GLU A 163 3.88 -13.47 -16.69
N TYR A 164 3.16 -14.25 -17.50
CA TYR A 164 2.83 -15.64 -17.18
C TYR A 164 4.09 -16.51 -16.99
N LEU A 165 5.21 -16.17 -17.65
CA LEU A 165 6.48 -16.90 -17.50
C LEU A 165 7.03 -16.78 -16.08
N TYR A 166 6.85 -15.62 -15.44
CA TYR A 166 7.25 -15.40 -14.06
C TYR A 166 6.28 -16.10 -13.11
N ARG A 167 4.96 -16.09 -13.37
CA ARG A 167 3.98 -16.79 -12.55
C ARG A 167 4.22 -18.31 -12.53
N GLU A 168 4.60 -18.88 -13.68
CA GLU A 168 4.94 -20.30 -13.79
C GLU A 168 6.28 -20.64 -13.11
N ALA A 169 7.31 -19.79 -13.31
CA ALA A 169 8.65 -20.04 -12.77
C ALA A 169 8.76 -19.77 -11.27
N PHE A 170 7.93 -18.87 -10.74
CA PHE A 170 8.02 -18.36 -9.36
C PHE A 170 6.64 -18.37 -8.67
N PRO A 171 6.07 -19.55 -8.35
CA PRO A 171 4.72 -19.67 -7.77
C PRO A 171 4.60 -19.13 -6.35
N HIS A 172 5.72 -18.87 -5.65
CA HIS A 172 5.75 -18.39 -4.27
C HIS A 172 5.96 -16.88 -4.14
N VAL A 173 5.70 -16.12 -5.21
CA VAL A 173 5.59 -14.66 -5.17
C VAL A 173 4.26 -14.21 -5.79
N GLN A 174 3.79 -13.09 -5.34
CA GLN A 174 2.69 -12.41 -6.00
C GLN A 174 3.25 -11.43 -7.04
N LEU A 175 2.62 -11.41 -8.20
CA LEU A 175 2.85 -10.43 -9.24
C LEU A 175 1.61 -9.52 -9.31
N VAL A 176 1.79 -8.25 -8.99
CA VAL A 176 0.71 -7.25 -9.00
C VAL A 176 1.02 -6.22 -10.07
N ARG A 177 0.33 -6.32 -11.21
CA ARG A 177 0.52 -5.39 -12.33
C ARG A 177 -0.12 -4.04 -12.03
N TRP A 178 0.65 -2.98 -12.30
CA TRP A 178 0.20 -1.60 -12.14
C TRP A 178 0.49 -0.71 -13.38
N HIS A 179 1.30 -1.20 -14.32
CA HIS A 179 1.61 -0.52 -15.57
C HIS A 179 1.75 -1.53 -16.72
N PRO A 180 1.50 -1.19 -18.00
CA PRO A 180 1.72 -2.12 -19.14
C PRO A 180 3.11 -2.76 -19.20
N TYR A 181 4.12 -2.09 -18.63
CA TYR A 181 5.52 -2.56 -18.59
C TYR A 181 6.01 -2.93 -17.20
N ALA A 182 5.19 -2.85 -16.16
CA ALA A 182 5.67 -3.07 -14.80
C ALA A 182 4.68 -3.81 -13.92
N CYS A 183 5.20 -4.70 -13.08
CA CYS A 183 4.48 -5.31 -11.97
C CYS A 183 5.35 -5.33 -10.71
N ASP A 184 4.69 -5.33 -9.56
CA ASP A 184 5.34 -5.57 -8.27
C ASP A 184 5.55 -7.06 -8.08
N ILE A 185 6.70 -7.42 -7.52
CA ILE A 185 6.97 -8.74 -6.94
C ILE A 185 6.94 -8.59 -5.43
N LEU A 186 6.05 -9.34 -4.79
CA LEU A 186 5.84 -9.38 -3.35
C LEU A 186 5.95 -10.81 -2.84
N PRO A 187 6.30 -11.04 -1.56
CA PRO A 187 6.15 -12.35 -0.94
C PRO A 187 4.71 -12.89 -1.06
N GLU A 188 4.57 -14.21 -1.17
CA GLU A 188 3.28 -14.89 -1.40
C GLU A 188 2.17 -14.47 -0.41
N ALA A 189 2.53 -14.32 0.86
CA ALA A 189 1.59 -13.95 1.92
C ALA A 189 1.42 -12.43 2.11
N GLY A 190 1.91 -11.62 1.16
CA GLY A 190 1.85 -10.15 1.27
C GLY A 190 0.46 -9.61 1.00
N SER A 191 -0.15 -8.96 2.01
CA SER A 191 -1.38 -8.18 1.82
C SER A 191 -1.50 -7.07 2.84
N LYS A 192 -2.25 -6.02 2.53
CA LYS A 192 -2.56 -4.95 3.49
C LYS A 192 -3.30 -5.50 4.70
N ALA A 193 -4.21 -6.45 4.51
CA ALA A 193 -4.93 -7.12 5.60
C ALA A 193 -3.97 -7.80 6.59
N ARG A 194 -2.96 -8.51 6.10
CA ARG A 194 -1.91 -9.11 6.95
C ARG A 194 -1.15 -8.05 7.75
N GLY A 195 -0.78 -6.93 7.12
CA GLY A 195 -0.09 -5.85 7.81
C GLY A 195 -0.96 -5.19 8.89
N ILE A 196 -2.26 -4.99 8.62
CA ILE A 196 -3.25 -4.49 9.57
C ILE A 196 -3.37 -5.47 10.76
N SER A 197 -3.46 -6.78 10.51
CA SER A 197 -3.53 -7.77 11.59
C SER A 197 -2.30 -7.70 12.51
N LYS A 198 -1.09 -7.42 11.96
CA LYS A 198 0.12 -7.26 12.78
C LYS A 198 0.06 -6.04 13.70
N VAL A 199 -0.51 -4.92 13.23
CA VAL A 199 -0.77 -3.74 14.10
C VAL A 199 -1.74 -4.11 15.21
N LEU A 200 -2.87 -4.72 14.85
CA LEU A 200 -3.94 -5.06 15.81
C LEU A 200 -3.48 -6.10 16.83
N GLU A 201 -2.80 -7.16 16.41
CA GLU A 201 -2.20 -8.17 17.29
C GLU A 201 -1.23 -7.52 18.30
N TYR A 202 -0.38 -6.59 17.84
CA TYR A 202 0.60 -5.90 18.69
C TYR A 202 -0.05 -5.09 19.81
N VAL A 203 -1.24 -4.50 19.55
CA VAL A 203 -1.95 -3.69 20.53
C VAL A 203 -3.08 -4.44 21.25
N GLY A 204 -3.20 -5.76 21.06
CA GLY A 204 -4.21 -6.59 21.71
C GLY A 204 -5.64 -6.38 21.20
N LYS A 205 -5.77 -6.01 19.91
CA LYS A 205 -7.04 -5.79 19.20
C LYS A 205 -7.27 -6.87 18.15
N THR A 206 -8.48 -6.88 17.59
CA THR A 206 -8.90 -7.78 16.51
C THR A 206 -9.27 -6.98 15.25
N MET A 207 -9.49 -7.66 14.13
CA MET A 207 -9.92 -7.01 12.88
C MET A 207 -11.25 -6.26 13.05
N ASP A 208 -12.13 -6.67 13.98
CA ASP A 208 -13.37 -5.95 14.31
C ASP A 208 -13.12 -4.55 14.91
N ASP A 209 -11.93 -4.32 15.45
CA ASP A 209 -11.52 -3.01 16.00
C ASP A 209 -10.90 -2.09 14.94
N ALA A 210 -10.92 -2.47 13.67
CA ALA A 210 -10.41 -1.69 12.56
C ALA A 210 -11.53 -1.20 11.64
N VAL A 211 -11.30 -0.04 11.03
CA VAL A 211 -12.02 0.43 9.84
C VAL A 211 -10.99 0.67 8.75
N ALA A 212 -11.21 0.20 7.54
CA ALA A 212 -10.31 0.41 6.42
C ALA A 212 -10.99 1.17 5.28
N PHE A 213 -10.24 2.09 4.66
CA PHE A 213 -10.66 2.86 3.51
C PHE A 213 -9.74 2.53 2.33
N GLY A 214 -10.31 2.17 1.17
CA GLY A 214 -9.55 1.76 0.00
C GLY A 214 -10.32 1.92 -1.30
N ASP A 215 -9.63 1.76 -2.44
CA ASP A 215 -10.23 1.86 -3.77
C ASP A 215 -9.70 0.83 -4.77
N GLY A 216 -8.52 0.25 -4.50
CA GLY A 216 -7.80 -0.62 -5.42
C GLY A 216 -8.07 -2.12 -5.27
N LEU A 217 -7.52 -2.90 -6.19
CA LEU A 217 -7.57 -4.37 -6.12
C LEU A 217 -6.79 -4.93 -4.93
N ASN A 218 -5.72 -4.26 -4.53
CA ASN A 218 -4.91 -4.61 -3.36
C ASN A 218 -5.56 -4.23 -2.02
N ASP A 219 -6.74 -3.58 -2.06
CA ASP A 219 -7.55 -3.24 -0.88
C ASP A 219 -8.63 -4.28 -0.59
N VAL A 220 -9.00 -5.10 -1.57
CA VAL A 220 -10.12 -6.06 -1.46
C VAL A 220 -10.02 -6.87 -0.18
N GLU A 221 -8.88 -7.51 0.07
CA GLU A 221 -8.68 -8.36 1.24
C GLU A 221 -8.79 -7.58 2.57
N MET A 222 -8.24 -6.35 2.65
CA MET A 222 -8.37 -5.56 3.87
C MET A 222 -9.81 -5.09 4.11
N LEU A 223 -10.54 -4.70 3.03
CA LEU A 223 -11.92 -4.25 3.13
C LEU A 223 -12.85 -5.38 3.60
N GLU A 224 -12.61 -6.62 3.15
CA GLU A 224 -13.36 -7.81 3.60
C GLU A 224 -13.02 -8.23 5.04
N ALA A 225 -11.76 -8.01 5.47
CA ALA A 225 -11.26 -8.58 6.71
C ALA A 225 -11.54 -7.71 7.95
N VAL A 226 -11.66 -6.38 7.80
CA VAL A 226 -11.85 -5.46 8.93
C VAL A 226 -13.31 -5.40 9.38
N GLY A 227 -13.54 -4.88 10.60
CA GLY A 227 -14.89 -4.71 11.16
C GLY A 227 -15.78 -3.75 10.37
N THR A 228 -15.22 -2.84 9.58
CA THR A 228 -15.95 -2.00 8.62
C THR A 228 -15.05 -1.62 7.45
N GLY A 229 -15.32 -2.18 6.30
CA GLY A 229 -14.66 -1.84 5.04
C GLY A 229 -15.39 -0.71 4.32
N VAL A 230 -14.66 0.33 3.91
CA VAL A 230 -15.19 1.48 3.18
C VAL A 230 -14.48 1.59 1.82
N ALA A 231 -15.20 1.37 0.72
CA ALA A 231 -14.67 1.58 -0.62
C ALA A 231 -14.98 2.98 -1.13
N MET A 232 -13.99 3.62 -1.77
CA MET A 232 -14.21 4.93 -2.40
C MET A 232 -15.08 4.81 -3.66
N GLY A 233 -15.88 5.84 -3.97
CA GLY A 233 -16.77 5.87 -5.14
C GLY A 233 -16.05 5.77 -6.48
N ASN A 234 -14.78 6.23 -6.54
CA ASN A 234 -13.88 6.04 -7.69
C ASN A 234 -13.22 4.67 -7.74
N GLY A 235 -13.44 3.82 -6.72
CA GLY A 235 -12.75 2.55 -6.59
C GLY A 235 -13.15 1.50 -7.61
N HIS A 236 -12.31 0.48 -7.72
CA HIS A 236 -12.54 -0.68 -8.57
C HIS A 236 -13.79 -1.46 -8.10
N GLU A 237 -14.56 -2.02 -9.03
CA GLU A 237 -15.81 -2.72 -8.71
C GLU A 237 -15.63 -3.88 -7.71
N LYS A 238 -14.50 -4.57 -7.73
CA LYS A 238 -14.18 -5.61 -6.74
C LYS A 238 -13.96 -5.03 -5.34
N ALA A 239 -13.33 -3.87 -5.23
CA ALA A 239 -13.16 -3.19 -3.94
C ALA A 239 -14.51 -2.73 -3.38
N LYS A 240 -15.39 -2.17 -4.24
CA LYS A 240 -16.77 -1.81 -3.86
C LYS A 240 -17.61 -3.02 -3.43
N ALA A 241 -17.44 -4.16 -4.12
CA ALA A 241 -18.16 -5.39 -3.79
C ALA A 241 -17.70 -6.03 -2.46
N ALA A 242 -16.46 -5.75 -2.05
CA ALA A 242 -15.82 -6.27 -0.84
C ALA A 242 -16.11 -5.40 0.42
N ALA A 243 -16.58 -4.17 0.22
CA ALA A 243 -16.79 -3.20 1.30
C ALA A 243 -18.21 -3.25 1.86
N ASP A 244 -18.34 -2.88 3.15
CA ASP A 244 -19.63 -2.70 3.82
C ASP A 244 -20.30 -1.39 3.42
N VAL A 245 -19.48 -0.36 3.10
CA VAL A 245 -19.95 1.00 2.79
C VAL A 245 -19.23 1.51 1.54
N ILE A 246 -19.96 2.21 0.68
CA ILE A 246 -19.39 2.91 -0.47
C ILE A 246 -19.43 4.42 -0.20
N ALA A 247 -18.24 5.03 -0.08
CA ALA A 247 -18.07 6.46 0.06
C ALA A 247 -18.33 7.17 -1.28
N PRO A 248 -18.64 8.48 -1.31
CA PRO A 248 -18.56 9.26 -2.52
C PRO A 248 -17.17 9.27 -3.16
N HIS A 249 -17.05 9.82 -4.37
CA HIS A 249 -15.79 9.96 -5.09
C HIS A 249 -14.75 10.75 -4.25
N VAL A 250 -13.46 10.45 -4.39
CA VAL A 250 -12.38 11.14 -3.67
C VAL A 250 -12.39 12.65 -3.89
N ASP A 251 -12.74 13.11 -5.10
CA ASP A 251 -12.87 14.53 -5.45
C ASP A 251 -14.21 15.16 -5.01
N GLU A 252 -15.09 14.38 -4.41
CA GLU A 252 -16.39 14.82 -3.91
C GLU A 252 -16.45 14.83 -2.38
N ASP A 253 -15.33 15.08 -1.71
CA ASP A 253 -15.20 15.02 -0.26
C ASP A 253 -15.54 13.64 0.34
N GLY A 254 -15.26 12.56 -0.39
CA GLY A 254 -15.74 11.21 -0.08
C GLY A 254 -15.42 10.76 1.33
N ILE A 255 -14.14 10.90 1.78
CA ILE A 255 -13.73 10.54 3.15
C ILE A 255 -14.49 11.36 4.20
N TYR A 256 -14.57 12.69 4.02
CA TYR A 256 -15.25 13.56 4.97
C TYR A 256 -16.72 13.17 5.12
N LYS A 257 -17.41 12.98 4.00
CA LYS A 257 -18.85 12.66 3.98
C LYS A 257 -19.13 11.31 4.65
N VAL A 258 -18.38 10.27 4.30
CA VAL A 258 -18.61 8.93 4.85
C VAL A 258 -18.23 8.87 6.34
N MET A 259 -17.14 9.51 6.77
CA MET A 259 -16.77 9.55 8.19
C MET A 259 -17.81 10.31 9.02
N LYS A 260 -18.45 11.33 8.46
CA LYS A 260 -19.57 12.05 9.09
C LYS A 260 -20.82 11.17 9.18
N GLU A 261 -21.16 10.44 8.12
CA GLU A 261 -22.29 9.50 8.09
C GLU A 261 -22.12 8.39 9.12
N LEU A 262 -20.91 7.86 9.26
CA LEU A 262 -20.56 6.85 10.26
C LEU A 262 -20.37 7.42 11.69
N GLY A 263 -20.57 8.73 11.89
CA GLY A 263 -20.48 9.36 13.21
C GLY A 263 -19.06 9.42 13.80
N MET A 264 -18.03 9.33 12.96
CA MET A 264 -16.63 9.39 13.39
C MET A 264 -16.14 10.84 13.60
N ILE A 265 -16.80 11.80 12.94
CA ILE A 265 -16.48 13.23 13.00
C ILE A 265 -17.72 14.09 13.19
#